data_2749ed2314b97c67d6da43b66615dc46
#
_entry.id   2749ed2314b97c67d6da43b66615dc46
#
_cell.length_a   1.000
_cell.length_b   1.000
_cell.length_c   1.000
_cell.angle_alpha   90.00
_cell.angle_beta   90.00
_cell.angle_gamma   90.00
#
_symmetry.space_group_name_H-M   'P 1'
#
loop_
_entity.id
_entity.type
_entity.pdbx_description
1 polymer ?
#
loop_
_entity_poly.entity_id
_entity_poly.type
_entity_poly.pdbx_seq_one_letter_code
_entity_poly.pdbx_strand_id
1 'polypeptide(L)'
;MSEPVYLSPQLFVAEGSDRKCYRHPTAADRCIKLLHPEIRPARFRSELRYYRRLERRGVDFSHLTRYRGMIGTSLGNGAVFDMVLDDDDRISRHLVDYLAQQDPDVNRWIIAEIERLQQNLYQQWIVCHDLNPRNILVKRLSYDEYRLVVINGIGDDDFIPLASYSPACARRKLVNVWNRDYRDWYASFPAVQRALKPFPAG
;
A
#
# COMPACT_ATOMS: atom_id res chain seq x y z
N MET A 1 -25.91 7.75 -16.71
CA MET A 1 -24.77 6.85 -16.42
C MET A 1 -23.63 7.32 -17.31
N SER A 2 -22.46 7.60 -16.75
CA SER A 2 -21.25 7.94 -17.55
C SER A 2 -20.84 6.71 -18.38
N GLU A 3 -20.38 6.96 -19.62
CA GLU A 3 -19.85 5.89 -20.45
C GLU A 3 -18.67 5.17 -19.76
N PRO A 4 -18.57 3.83 -19.94
CA PRO A 4 -17.43 3.10 -19.40
C PRO A 4 -16.10 3.58 -20.01
N VAL A 5 -15.10 3.73 -19.18
CA VAL A 5 -13.76 4.13 -19.60
C VAL A 5 -13.09 2.97 -20.34
N TYR A 6 -12.58 3.23 -21.54
CA TYR A 6 -11.85 2.23 -22.32
C TYR A 6 -10.42 2.04 -21.79
N LEU A 7 -10.08 0.80 -21.44
CA LEU A 7 -8.73 0.41 -20.97
C LEU A 7 -7.99 -0.34 -22.09
N SER A 8 -7.11 0.39 -22.79
CA SER A 8 -6.25 -0.22 -23.81
C SER A 8 -5.06 -0.96 -23.16
N PRO A 9 -4.44 -1.92 -23.89
CA PRO A 9 -3.23 -2.62 -23.40
C PRO A 9 -2.07 -1.69 -23.04
N GLN A 10 -1.95 -0.52 -23.67
CA GLN A 10 -0.89 0.46 -23.43
C GLN A 10 -1.01 1.13 -22.05
N LEU A 11 -2.20 1.09 -21.44
CA LEU A 11 -2.45 1.60 -20.09
C LEU A 11 -2.09 0.61 -19.00
N PHE A 12 -1.77 -0.64 -19.36
CA PHE A 12 -1.39 -1.67 -18.39
C PHE A 12 -0.12 -1.27 -17.64
N VAL A 13 -0.16 -1.40 -16.32
CA VAL A 13 0.96 -1.06 -15.42
C VAL A 13 1.57 -2.32 -14.83
N ALA A 14 0.74 -3.13 -14.17
CA ALA A 14 1.20 -4.31 -13.44
C ALA A 14 0.03 -5.25 -13.14
N GLU A 15 0.38 -6.49 -12.83
CA GLU A 15 -0.55 -7.53 -12.38
C GLU A 15 -0.02 -8.16 -11.09
N GLY A 16 -0.89 -8.22 -10.07
CA GLY A 16 -0.66 -8.96 -8.83
C GLY A 16 -1.51 -10.22 -8.77
N SER A 17 -1.47 -10.91 -7.62
CA SER A 17 -2.27 -12.13 -7.38
C SER A 17 -3.77 -11.91 -7.54
N ASP A 18 -4.26 -10.75 -7.16
CA ASP A 18 -5.70 -10.50 -7.04
C ASP A 18 -6.21 -9.47 -8.06
N ARG A 19 -5.34 -8.65 -8.63
CA ARG A 19 -5.73 -7.44 -9.37
C ARG A 19 -4.77 -7.10 -10.50
N LYS A 20 -5.34 -6.51 -11.57
CA LYS A 20 -4.61 -5.80 -12.62
C LYS A 20 -4.68 -4.30 -12.35
N CYS A 21 -3.57 -3.61 -12.59
CA CYS A 21 -3.45 -2.16 -12.47
C CYS A 21 -3.26 -1.53 -13.83
N TYR A 22 -4.03 -0.50 -14.13
CA TYR A 22 -3.95 0.28 -15.36
C TYR A 22 -3.76 1.77 -15.02
N ARG A 23 -3.05 2.52 -15.85
CA ARG A 23 -3.10 3.99 -15.81
C ARG A 23 -4.53 4.47 -16.08
N HIS A 24 -4.95 5.51 -15.40
CA HIS A 24 -6.21 6.16 -15.73
C HIS A 24 -6.03 6.93 -17.06
N PRO A 25 -6.90 6.76 -18.09
CA PRO A 25 -6.66 7.32 -19.43
C PRO A 25 -6.69 8.85 -19.50
N THR A 26 -7.36 9.51 -18.54
CA THR A 26 -7.53 10.97 -18.53
C THR A 26 -6.97 11.67 -17.28
N ALA A 27 -6.41 10.90 -16.33
CA ALA A 27 -5.83 11.44 -15.10
C ALA A 27 -4.47 10.77 -14.84
N ALA A 28 -3.39 11.42 -15.23
CA ALA A 28 -2.03 10.86 -15.19
C ALA A 28 -1.57 10.49 -13.76
N ASP A 29 -2.12 11.18 -12.75
CA ASP A 29 -1.88 10.97 -11.32
C ASP A 29 -2.71 9.84 -10.71
N ARG A 30 -3.42 9.04 -11.53
CA ARG A 30 -4.33 7.99 -11.06
C ARG A 30 -4.11 6.66 -11.75
N CYS A 31 -4.48 5.60 -11.03
CA CYS A 31 -4.57 4.24 -11.57
C CYS A 31 -5.94 3.62 -11.29
N ILE A 32 -6.28 2.61 -12.09
CA ILE A 32 -7.50 1.82 -11.97
C ILE A 32 -7.09 0.40 -11.64
N LYS A 33 -7.55 -0.12 -10.50
CA LYS A 33 -7.34 -1.50 -10.07
C LYS A 33 -8.58 -2.33 -10.37
N LEU A 34 -8.41 -3.35 -11.21
CA LEU A 34 -9.44 -4.32 -11.57
C LEU A 34 -9.20 -5.63 -10.84
N LEU A 35 -10.22 -6.15 -10.19
CA LEU A 35 -10.17 -7.47 -9.55
C LEU A 35 -10.17 -8.56 -10.63
N HIS A 36 -9.37 -9.61 -10.43
CA HIS A 36 -9.43 -10.79 -11.29
C HIS A 36 -10.82 -11.46 -11.17
N PRO A 37 -11.37 -12.01 -12.27
CA PRO A 37 -12.73 -12.56 -12.28
C PRO A 37 -12.93 -13.70 -11.28
N GLU A 38 -11.88 -14.50 -11.01
CA GLU A 38 -11.87 -15.63 -10.08
C GLU A 38 -11.81 -15.20 -8.60
N ILE A 39 -11.44 -13.96 -8.32
CA ILE A 39 -11.29 -13.48 -6.95
C ILE A 39 -12.62 -13.01 -6.36
N ARG A 40 -12.95 -13.53 -5.19
CA ARG A 40 -14.18 -13.13 -4.47
C ARG A 40 -14.13 -11.65 -4.09
N PRO A 41 -15.14 -10.84 -4.52
CA PRO A 41 -15.08 -9.39 -4.33
C PRO A 41 -15.29 -8.93 -2.88
N ALA A 42 -15.62 -9.82 -1.95
CA ALA A 42 -15.96 -9.46 -0.58
C ALA A 42 -14.79 -8.77 0.15
N ARG A 43 -13.58 -9.35 0.04
CA ARG A 43 -12.35 -8.79 0.65
C ARG A 43 -12.02 -7.41 0.07
N PHE A 44 -12.09 -7.28 -1.25
CA PHE A 44 -11.86 -6.01 -1.93
C PHE A 44 -12.87 -4.93 -1.52
N ARG A 45 -14.16 -5.28 -1.45
CA ARG A 45 -15.19 -4.36 -0.94
C ARG A 45 -14.95 -3.94 0.51
N SER A 46 -14.43 -4.86 1.36
CA SER A 46 -14.06 -4.54 2.73
C SER A 46 -12.92 -3.52 2.78
N GLU A 47 -11.87 -3.73 1.99
CA GLU A 47 -10.75 -2.81 1.83
C GLU A 47 -11.23 -1.40 1.40
N LEU A 48 -12.08 -1.31 0.36
CA LEU A 48 -12.61 -0.02 -0.11
C LEU A 48 -13.49 0.68 0.95
N ARG A 49 -14.26 -0.08 1.74
CA ARG A 49 -14.99 0.49 2.89
C ARG A 49 -14.05 1.03 3.95
N TYR A 50 -12.92 0.35 4.18
CA TYR A 50 -11.92 0.79 5.13
C TYR A 50 -11.24 2.09 4.66
N TYR A 51 -10.87 2.21 3.40
CA TYR A 51 -10.36 3.47 2.82
C TYR A 51 -11.33 4.64 3.01
N ARG A 52 -12.62 4.45 2.76
CA ARG A 52 -13.65 5.48 3.02
C ARG A 52 -13.75 5.86 4.50
N ARG A 53 -13.46 4.92 5.40
CA ARG A 53 -13.38 5.20 6.83
C ARG A 53 -12.16 6.04 7.17
N LEU A 54 -11.00 5.70 6.64
CA LEU A 54 -9.77 6.48 6.81
C LEU A 54 -9.99 7.93 6.32
N GLU A 55 -10.61 8.10 5.16
CA GLU A 55 -10.94 9.43 4.62
C GLU A 55 -11.84 10.23 5.59
N ARG A 56 -12.91 9.60 6.12
CA ARG A 56 -13.80 10.27 7.10
C ARG A 56 -13.12 10.58 8.43
N ARG A 57 -12.07 9.85 8.78
CA ARG A 57 -11.27 10.12 9.98
C ARG A 57 -10.24 11.23 9.77
N GLY A 58 -10.04 11.69 8.54
CA GLY A 58 -9.05 12.72 8.21
C GLY A 58 -7.61 12.26 8.44
N VAL A 59 -7.30 10.96 8.20
CA VAL A 59 -5.93 10.47 8.38
C VAL A 59 -4.98 11.10 7.37
N ASP A 60 -3.71 11.22 7.73
CA ASP A 60 -2.66 11.57 6.79
C ASP A 60 -2.36 10.40 5.84
N PHE A 61 -2.57 10.63 4.55
CA PHE A 61 -2.31 9.66 3.49
C PHE A 61 -0.89 9.74 2.92
N SER A 62 0.03 10.43 3.57
CA SER A 62 1.41 10.56 3.06
C SER A 62 2.10 9.21 2.86
N HIS A 63 1.75 8.19 3.66
CA HIS A 63 2.27 6.84 3.58
C HIS A 63 1.30 5.81 2.99
N LEU A 64 0.19 6.25 2.41
CA LEU A 64 -0.83 5.39 1.81
C LEU A 64 -1.25 5.93 0.45
N THR A 65 -1.52 5.03 -0.50
CA THR A 65 -2.27 5.44 -1.69
C THR A 65 -3.71 5.80 -1.30
N ARG A 66 -4.31 6.80 -1.94
CA ARG A 66 -5.68 7.24 -1.63
C ARG A 66 -6.68 6.64 -2.61
N TYR A 67 -7.79 6.11 -2.09
CA TYR A 67 -8.91 5.62 -2.89
C TYR A 67 -9.79 6.80 -3.35
N ARG A 68 -10.10 6.86 -4.66
CA ARG A 68 -10.84 7.95 -5.29
C ARG A 68 -12.27 7.58 -5.72
N GLY A 69 -12.64 6.32 -5.63
CA GLY A 69 -13.98 5.87 -6.01
C GLY A 69 -13.98 4.71 -6.99
N MET A 70 -15.17 4.30 -7.40
CA MET A 70 -15.37 3.26 -8.42
C MET A 70 -15.62 3.90 -9.78
N ILE A 71 -15.19 3.22 -10.84
CA ILE A 71 -15.44 3.60 -12.23
C ILE A 71 -15.80 2.37 -13.06
N GLY A 72 -16.77 2.56 -13.98
CA GLY A 72 -17.04 1.54 -15.01
C GLY A 72 -15.98 1.58 -16.09
N THR A 73 -15.48 0.41 -16.50
CA THR A 73 -14.50 0.30 -17.58
C THR A 73 -14.92 -0.74 -18.61
N SER A 74 -14.26 -0.76 -19.78
CA SER A 74 -14.45 -1.80 -20.79
C SER A 74 -14.14 -3.23 -20.31
N LEU A 75 -13.43 -3.37 -19.19
CA LEU A 75 -13.04 -4.65 -18.59
C LEU A 75 -13.78 -4.94 -17.27
N GLY A 76 -14.85 -4.20 -16.95
CA GLY A 76 -15.61 -4.32 -15.72
C GLY A 76 -15.41 -3.12 -14.78
N ASN A 77 -15.97 -3.23 -13.56
CA ASN A 77 -15.85 -2.16 -12.57
C ASN A 77 -14.49 -2.14 -11.90
N GLY A 78 -13.79 -0.99 -11.96
CA GLY A 78 -12.49 -0.76 -11.33
C GLY A 78 -12.55 0.21 -10.17
N ALA A 79 -11.60 0.09 -9.25
CA ALA A 79 -11.37 1.05 -8.18
C ALA A 79 -10.23 2.01 -8.57
N VAL A 80 -10.50 3.31 -8.49
CA VAL A 80 -9.54 4.37 -8.79
C VAL A 80 -8.74 4.69 -7.53
N PHE A 81 -7.41 4.73 -7.68
CA PHE A 81 -6.48 5.14 -6.64
C PHE A 81 -5.50 6.19 -7.18
N ASP A 82 -4.87 6.94 -6.27
CA ASP A 82 -3.74 7.77 -6.66
C ASP A 82 -2.60 6.88 -7.17
N MET A 83 -1.97 7.29 -8.28
CA MET A 83 -0.75 6.69 -8.76
C MET A 83 0.41 7.21 -7.91
N VAL A 84 1.28 6.33 -7.46
CA VAL A 84 2.50 6.75 -6.75
C VAL A 84 3.57 7.03 -7.79
N LEU A 85 3.88 8.32 -7.96
CA LEU A 85 4.85 8.82 -8.93
C LEU A 85 6.01 9.49 -8.19
N ASP A 86 7.20 9.32 -8.72
CA ASP A 86 8.41 10.03 -8.31
C ASP A 86 8.36 11.51 -8.76
N ASP A 87 9.31 12.31 -8.34
CA ASP A 87 9.45 13.73 -8.70
C ASP A 87 9.66 13.98 -10.21
N ASP A 88 10.03 12.94 -10.97
CA ASP A 88 10.18 12.95 -12.43
C ASP A 88 8.98 12.31 -13.19
N ASP A 89 7.82 12.18 -12.52
CA ASP A 89 6.59 11.59 -13.04
C ASP A 89 6.69 10.09 -13.43
N ARG A 90 7.77 9.41 -13.08
CA ARG A 90 7.88 7.96 -13.25
C ARG A 90 7.14 7.23 -12.15
N ILE A 91 6.62 6.04 -12.47
CA ILE A 91 6.02 5.17 -11.45
C ILE A 91 7.10 4.74 -10.47
N SER A 92 6.85 4.97 -9.19
CA SER A 92 7.75 4.57 -8.11
C SER A 92 7.95 3.06 -8.07
N ARG A 93 9.17 2.63 -7.70
CA ARG A 93 9.55 1.21 -7.64
C ARG A 93 9.17 0.58 -6.31
N HIS A 94 9.05 -0.74 -6.30
CA HIS A 94 8.76 -1.48 -5.07
C HIS A 94 9.94 -1.45 -4.08
N LEU A 95 9.62 -1.44 -2.79
CA LEU A 95 10.62 -1.51 -1.72
C LEU A 95 11.53 -2.75 -1.86
N VAL A 96 10.97 -3.88 -2.29
CA VAL A 96 11.73 -5.10 -2.52
C VAL A 96 12.87 -4.92 -3.54
N ASP A 97 12.69 -4.06 -4.54
CA ASP A 97 13.72 -3.80 -5.57
C ASP A 97 14.92 -3.03 -5.01
N TYR A 98 14.70 -2.19 -4.02
CA TYR A 98 15.76 -1.47 -3.30
C TYR A 98 16.47 -2.38 -2.30
N LEU A 99 15.70 -3.17 -1.55
CA LEU A 99 16.26 -4.14 -0.59
C LEU A 99 17.15 -5.18 -1.28
N ALA A 100 16.80 -5.59 -2.50
CA ALA A 100 17.57 -6.55 -3.29
C ALA A 100 18.94 -6.02 -3.73
N GLN A 101 19.17 -4.70 -3.75
CA GLN A 101 20.46 -4.11 -4.10
C GLN A 101 21.52 -4.34 -3.01
N GLN A 102 21.11 -4.56 -1.77
CA GLN A 102 21.98 -4.76 -0.58
C GLN A 102 23.01 -3.62 -0.38
N ASP A 103 22.74 -2.44 -0.92
CA ASP A 103 23.58 -1.27 -0.80
C ASP A 103 23.47 -0.70 0.64
N PRO A 104 24.61 -0.52 1.36
CA PRO A 104 24.59 0.00 2.72
C PRO A 104 24.00 1.41 2.86
N ASP A 105 24.20 2.28 1.88
CA ASP A 105 23.65 3.64 1.90
C ASP A 105 22.14 3.62 1.63
N VAL A 106 21.69 2.81 0.68
CA VAL A 106 20.27 2.53 0.44
C VAL A 106 19.62 1.95 1.69
N ASN A 107 20.22 0.97 2.32
CA ASN A 107 19.68 0.33 3.51
C ASN A 107 19.51 1.32 4.68
N ARG A 108 20.44 2.28 4.84
CA ARG A 108 20.38 3.26 5.94
C ARG A 108 19.13 4.13 5.87
N TRP A 109 18.84 4.72 4.72
CA TRP A 109 17.66 5.57 4.59
C TRP A 109 16.36 4.75 4.55
N ILE A 110 16.37 3.52 3.97
CA ILE A 110 15.22 2.61 4.00
C ILE A 110 14.80 2.29 5.43
N ILE A 111 15.74 1.99 6.33
CA ILE A 111 15.48 1.71 7.73
C ILE A 111 14.75 2.89 8.38
N ALA A 112 15.26 4.11 8.18
CA ALA A 112 14.62 5.31 8.72
C ALA A 112 13.20 5.51 8.17
N GLU A 113 12.99 5.27 6.88
CA GLU A 113 11.66 5.38 6.27
C GLU A 113 10.69 4.27 6.73
N ILE A 114 11.16 3.06 6.97
CA ILE A 114 10.36 1.99 7.57
C ILE A 114 9.91 2.39 8.98
N GLU A 115 10.79 2.96 9.79
CA GLU A 115 10.45 3.44 11.13
C GLU A 115 9.40 4.58 11.08
N ARG A 116 9.52 5.51 10.13
CA ARG A 116 8.53 6.57 9.89
C ARG A 116 7.18 6.01 9.46
N LEU A 117 7.17 5.06 8.53
CA LEU A 117 5.95 4.36 8.12
C LEU A 117 5.29 3.66 9.30
N GLN A 118 6.06 2.92 10.12
CA GLN A 118 5.54 2.26 11.31
C GLN A 118 4.89 3.26 12.28
N GLN A 119 5.59 4.34 12.59
CA GLN A 119 5.10 5.38 13.51
C GLN A 119 3.81 6.01 12.97
N ASN A 120 3.76 6.33 11.67
CA ASN A 120 2.56 6.90 11.05
C ASN A 120 1.36 5.96 11.17
N LEU A 121 1.52 4.69 10.78
CA LEU A 121 0.45 3.69 10.86
C LEU A 121 -0.03 3.48 12.30
N TYR A 122 0.90 3.43 13.26
CA TYR A 122 0.59 3.20 14.68
C TYR A 122 -0.12 4.39 15.32
N GLN A 123 0.39 5.61 15.12
CA GLN A 123 -0.18 6.83 15.67
C GLN A 123 -1.60 7.06 15.17
N GLN A 124 -1.82 6.83 13.89
CA GLN A 124 -3.11 6.97 13.24
C GLN A 124 -3.99 5.71 13.34
N TRP A 125 -3.53 4.67 14.04
CA TRP A 125 -4.19 3.36 14.18
C TRP A 125 -4.77 2.84 12.86
N ILE A 126 -3.93 2.89 11.80
CA ILE A 126 -4.25 2.39 10.46
C ILE A 126 -3.95 0.89 10.41
N VAL A 127 -4.96 0.10 10.14
CA VAL A 127 -4.81 -1.35 10.04
C VAL A 127 -4.26 -1.74 8.68
N CYS A 128 -3.17 -2.49 8.69
CA CYS A 128 -2.65 -3.19 7.53
C CYS A 128 -2.61 -4.69 7.87
N HIS A 129 -3.01 -5.54 6.94
CA HIS A 129 -2.94 -6.99 7.12
C HIS A 129 -1.75 -7.64 6.37
N ASP A 130 -1.06 -6.86 5.54
CA ASP A 130 0.11 -7.31 4.77
C ASP A 130 1.05 -6.13 4.47
N LEU A 131 2.17 -6.08 5.20
CA LEU A 131 3.25 -5.09 5.03
C LEU A 131 4.47 -5.67 4.29
N ASN A 132 4.21 -6.61 3.40
CA ASN A 132 5.20 -7.16 2.49
C ASN A 132 5.87 -6.04 1.67
N PRO A 133 7.21 -6.05 1.49
CA PRO A 133 7.92 -5.07 0.68
C PRO A 133 7.42 -4.93 -0.78
N ARG A 134 6.70 -5.91 -1.31
CA ARG A 134 6.05 -5.82 -2.63
C ARG A 134 4.74 -5.01 -2.61
N ASN A 135 4.18 -4.77 -1.42
CA ASN A 135 2.99 -3.93 -1.22
C ASN A 135 3.34 -2.48 -0.87
N ILE A 136 4.63 -2.14 -0.88
CA ILE A 136 5.16 -0.82 -0.52
C ILE A 136 5.96 -0.29 -1.70
N LEU A 137 5.68 0.93 -2.12
CA LEU A 137 6.48 1.67 -3.11
C LEU A 137 7.39 2.67 -2.40
N VAL A 138 8.54 2.92 -2.99
CA VAL A 138 9.49 3.94 -2.59
C VAL A 138 9.30 5.14 -3.49
N LYS A 139 8.55 6.13 -3.00
CA LYS A 139 8.34 7.39 -3.72
C LYS A 139 9.54 8.30 -3.49
N ARG A 140 10.20 8.70 -4.57
CA ARG A 140 11.21 9.77 -4.53
C ARG A 140 10.47 11.11 -4.56
N LEU A 141 10.78 11.99 -3.60
CA LEU A 141 10.21 13.33 -3.48
C LEU A 141 11.17 14.40 -4.01
N SER A 142 12.48 14.14 -3.87
CA SER A 142 13.58 14.95 -4.40
C SER A 142 14.84 14.08 -4.54
N TYR A 143 15.98 14.70 -4.84
CA TYR A 143 17.26 13.99 -5.04
C TYR A 143 17.65 13.07 -3.87
N ASP A 144 17.39 13.45 -2.63
CA ASP A 144 17.80 12.76 -1.41
C ASP A 144 16.63 12.49 -0.43
N GLU A 145 15.40 12.79 -0.85
CA GLU A 145 14.20 12.58 -0.01
C GLU A 145 13.30 11.51 -0.61
N TYR A 146 13.02 10.48 0.21
CA TYR A 146 12.19 9.36 -0.15
C TYR A 146 11.05 9.18 0.85
N ARG A 147 10.00 8.49 0.42
CA ARG A 147 8.86 8.13 1.28
C ARG A 147 8.32 6.76 0.92
N LEU A 148 8.07 5.94 1.91
CA LEU A 148 7.40 4.66 1.71
C LEU A 148 5.89 4.85 1.64
N VAL A 149 5.27 4.26 0.61
CA VAL A 149 3.83 4.34 0.37
C VAL A 149 3.24 2.93 0.23
N VAL A 150 2.36 2.55 1.14
CA VAL A 150 1.64 1.27 1.09
C VAL A 150 0.54 1.35 0.04
N ILE A 151 0.56 0.41 -0.90
CA ILE A 151 -0.37 0.37 -2.04
C ILE A 151 -1.40 -0.76 -1.98
N ASN A 152 -1.15 -1.78 -1.17
CA ASN A 152 -2.04 -2.93 -0.96
C ASN A 152 -1.96 -3.40 0.50
N GLY A 153 -2.85 -4.32 0.90
CA GLY A 153 -2.83 -4.88 2.24
C GLY A 153 -3.42 -3.97 3.33
N ILE A 154 -4.18 -2.94 2.93
CA ILE A 154 -4.83 -2.00 3.85
C ILE A 154 -6.19 -2.56 4.28
N GLY A 155 -6.48 -2.45 5.58
CA GLY A 155 -7.75 -2.83 6.17
C GLY A 155 -7.68 -4.04 7.07
N ASP A 156 -8.82 -4.33 7.69
CA ASP A 156 -9.02 -5.45 8.59
C ASP A 156 -9.67 -6.60 7.81
N ASP A 157 -8.96 -7.71 7.68
CA ASP A 157 -9.40 -8.90 6.97
C ASP A 157 -10.00 -9.97 7.91
N ASP A 158 -10.11 -9.67 9.21
CA ASP A 158 -10.77 -10.56 10.16
C ASP A 158 -12.29 -10.64 9.91
N PHE A 159 -12.87 -11.80 10.26
CA PHE A 159 -14.32 -12.03 10.16
C PHE A 159 -15.12 -10.98 10.96
N ILE A 160 -14.64 -10.62 12.15
CA ILE A 160 -15.16 -9.51 12.95
C ILE A 160 -14.10 -8.41 12.96
N PRO A 161 -14.26 -7.32 12.20
CA PRO A 161 -13.23 -6.32 11.97
C PRO A 161 -13.10 -5.32 13.14
N LEU A 162 -12.83 -5.83 14.35
CA LEU A 162 -12.70 -5.02 15.57
C LEU A 162 -11.60 -3.96 15.46
N ALA A 163 -10.51 -4.28 14.78
CA ALA A 163 -9.41 -3.35 14.58
C ALA A 163 -9.81 -2.14 13.71
N SER A 164 -10.84 -2.27 12.89
CA SER A 164 -11.36 -1.13 12.12
C SER A 164 -12.07 -0.09 13.00
N TYR A 165 -12.44 -0.42 14.25
CA TYR A 165 -13.29 0.42 15.11
C TYR A 165 -12.64 0.80 16.44
N SER A 166 -11.60 0.08 16.86
CA SER A 166 -10.91 0.29 18.14
C SER A 166 -9.44 0.62 17.92
N PRO A 167 -8.94 1.77 18.41
CA PRO A 167 -7.53 2.11 18.34
C PRO A 167 -6.62 1.06 19.00
N ALA A 168 -7.03 0.50 20.14
CA ALA A 168 -6.28 -0.54 20.84
C ALA A 168 -6.18 -1.82 20.01
N CYS A 169 -7.31 -2.29 19.44
CA CYS A 169 -7.32 -3.47 18.58
C CYS A 169 -6.51 -3.24 17.30
N ALA A 170 -6.60 -2.03 16.70
CA ALA A 170 -5.84 -1.67 15.51
C ALA A 170 -4.33 -1.71 15.75
N ARG A 171 -3.87 -1.09 16.83
CA ARG A 171 -2.46 -1.09 17.23
C ARG A 171 -1.95 -2.50 17.52
N ARG A 172 -2.71 -3.30 18.28
CA ARG A 172 -2.36 -4.69 18.54
C ARG A 172 -2.25 -5.51 17.25
N LYS A 173 -3.21 -5.37 16.33
CA LYS A 173 -3.17 -6.06 15.04
C LYS A 173 -1.95 -5.61 14.22
N LEU A 174 -1.67 -4.32 14.16
CA LEU A 174 -0.51 -3.78 13.45
C LEU A 174 0.81 -4.35 13.99
N VAL A 175 0.96 -4.41 15.32
CA VAL A 175 2.14 -5.02 15.97
C VAL A 175 2.29 -6.50 15.57
N ASN A 176 1.19 -7.26 15.59
CA ASN A 176 1.21 -8.68 15.22
C ASN A 176 1.57 -8.88 13.74
N VAL A 177 0.98 -8.09 12.83
CA VAL A 177 1.28 -8.13 11.40
C VAL A 177 2.74 -7.76 11.15
N TRP A 178 3.20 -6.67 11.75
CA TRP A 178 4.60 -6.25 11.63
C TRP A 178 5.56 -7.35 12.08
N ASN A 179 5.35 -7.94 13.26
CA ASN A 179 6.22 -8.98 13.81
C ASN A 179 6.21 -10.27 12.96
N ARG A 180 5.08 -10.59 12.32
CA ARG A 180 5.00 -11.68 11.34
C ARG A 180 5.81 -11.33 10.08
N ASP A 181 5.51 -10.21 9.44
CA ASP A 181 6.10 -9.79 8.18
C ASP A 181 7.60 -9.50 8.34
N TYR A 182 8.01 -8.98 9.51
CA TYR A 182 9.42 -8.85 9.89
C TYR A 182 10.17 -10.18 9.85
N ARG A 183 9.59 -11.25 10.34
CA ARG A 183 10.22 -12.59 10.31
C ARG A 183 10.21 -13.19 8.92
N ASP A 184 9.10 -13.07 8.21
CA ASP A 184 8.85 -13.82 6.98
C ASP A 184 9.48 -13.15 5.76
N TRP A 185 9.41 -11.82 5.67
CA TRP A 185 9.86 -11.07 4.50
C TRP A 185 11.26 -10.46 4.66
N TYR A 186 11.52 -9.84 5.80
CA TYR A 186 12.82 -9.19 6.03
C TYR A 186 13.93 -10.17 6.39
N ALA A 187 13.64 -11.44 6.67
CA ALA A 187 14.64 -12.49 6.83
C ALA A 187 15.55 -12.64 5.60
N SER A 188 15.02 -12.35 4.41
CA SER A 188 15.79 -12.35 3.16
C SER A 188 16.75 -11.15 3.03
N PHE A 189 16.69 -10.17 3.94
CA PHE A 189 17.49 -8.94 3.95
C PHE A 189 18.17 -8.74 5.30
N PRO A 190 19.20 -9.54 5.65
CA PRO A 190 19.73 -9.62 7.02
C PRO A 190 20.29 -8.29 7.58
N ALA A 191 20.83 -7.43 6.71
CA ALA A 191 21.36 -6.13 7.12
C ALA A 191 20.24 -5.21 7.62
N VAL A 192 19.14 -5.15 6.88
CA VAL A 192 17.96 -4.35 7.22
C VAL A 192 17.25 -4.97 8.43
N GLN A 193 17.08 -6.29 8.44
CA GLN A 193 16.42 -6.99 9.54
C GLN A 193 17.10 -6.75 10.88
N ARG A 194 18.43 -6.81 10.95
CA ARG A 194 19.18 -6.55 12.20
C ARG A 194 19.05 -5.13 12.72
N ALA A 195 18.85 -4.17 11.83
CA ALA A 195 18.74 -2.76 12.19
C ALA A 195 17.31 -2.34 12.55
N LEU A 196 16.29 -3.00 11.96
CA LEU A 196 14.89 -2.75 12.30
C LEU A 196 14.57 -3.25 13.70
N LYS A 197 13.93 -2.42 14.49
CA LYS A 197 13.43 -2.81 15.81
C LYS A 197 12.04 -3.44 15.68
N PRO A 198 11.74 -4.50 16.43
CA PRO A 198 10.36 -4.93 16.58
C PRO A 198 9.54 -3.78 17.16
N PHE A 199 8.26 -3.73 16.86
CA PHE A 199 7.37 -2.76 17.49
C PHE A 199 7.50 -2.93 19.01
N PRO A 200 7.61 -1.84 19.79
CA PRO A 200 7.59 -1.96 21.22
C PRO A 200 6.28 -2.65 21.62
N ALA A 201 6.41 -3.75 22.37
CA ALA A 201 5.25 -4.38 23.00
C ALA A 201 4.65 -3.35 23.96
N GLY A 202 3.45 -2.85 23.61
CA GLY A 202 2.67 -1.94 24.46
C GLY A 202 2.03 -2.67 25.62
#